data_51c2560cc94d7b6be3edcb6904c5b327
#
_entry.id   51c2560cc94d7b6be3edcb6904c5b327
#
_cell.length_a   1.000
_cell.length_b   1.000
_cell.length_c   1.000
_cell.angle_alpha   90.00
_cell.angle_beta   90.00
_cell.angle_gamma   90.00
#
_symmetry.space_group_name_H-M   'P 1'
#
loop_
_entity.id
_entity.type
_entity.pdbx_description
1 polymer ?
#
loop_
_entity_poly.entity_id
_entity_poly.type
_entity_poly.pdbx_seq_one_letter_code
_entity_poly.pdbx_strand_id
1 'polypeptide(L)'
;MTIKVISSGSQGNCYVIEDTSNNQLLLECGIKFDEICQHIDFNKVNCCLVSHSHLDHSKSKDKIIGAFIDTYYPGNIQDAKPIFLKNWTILPIKLTHNVDCFGYLISNKVENKTLLFATDTTSLPNIADSEFDCMLIECNYNFDKVIDNGQNGLLTNDGYKNHMALEELVDWLKFRKNKPKNLVAIHLSNNGNIDEELTTRELSKFTKNFHIAKKGVTIELWVVYINTNVIIVGASFILIKNVYYV
;
A
#
# COMPACT_ATOMS: atom_id res chain seq x y z
N MET A 1 -11.69 6.23 -5.43
CA MET A 1 -10.62 6.20 -4.38
C MET A 1 -9.30 6.53 -5.02
N THR A 2 -8.49 7.34 -4.37
CA THR A 2 -7.14 7.69 -4.82
C THR A 2 -6.11 7.37 -3.75
N ILE A 3 -4.86 7.08 -4.18
CA ILE A 3 -3.71 6.92 -3.31
C ILE A 3 -2.65 7.91 -3.76
N LYS A 4 -2.29 8.84 -2.90
CA LYS A 4 -1.24 9.85 -3.16
C LYS A 4 0.04 9.42 -2.47
N VAL A 5 1.12 9.29 -3.21
CA VAL A 5 2.46 9.01 -2.68
C VAL A 5 3.14 10.33 -2.36
N ILE A 6 3.24 10.67 -1.08
CA ILE A 6 3.94 11.87 -0.63
C ILE A 6 5.43 11.61 -0.55
N SER A 7 5.80 10.45 -0.03
CA SER A 7 7.17 9.97 0.04
C SER A 7 7.19 8.45 0.17
N SER A 8 8.21 7.79 -0.40
CA SER A 8 8.42 6.34 -0.29
C SER A 8 9.91 6.03 -0.33
N GLY A 9 10.39 5.25 0.63
CA GLY A 9 11.78 4.80 0.77
C GLY A 9 12.42 5.20 2.10
N SER A 10 13.69 4.85 2.29
CA SER A 10 14.44 4.99 3.55
C SER A 10 14.62 6.43 4.07
N GLN A 11 14.27 7.44 3.30
CA GLN A 11 14.30 8.84 3.75
C GLN A 11 12.98 9.29 4.39
N GLY A 12 11.93 8.49 4.25
CA GLY A 12 10.63 8.72 4.86
C GLY A 12 9.49 8.21 3.99
N ASN A 13 8.51 7.63 4.66
CA ASN A 13 7.32 7.05 4.07
C ASN A 13 6.09 7.82 4.51
N CYS A 14 5.23 8.15 3.54
CA CYS A 14 3.97 8.84 3.80
C CYS A 14 3.06 8.71 2.57
N TYR A 15 1.86 8.18 2.79
CA TYR A 15 0.85 8.00 1.73
C TYR A 15 -0.51 8.49 2.25
N VAL A 16 -1.31 9.05 1.36
CA VAL A 16 -2.69 9.45 1.68
C VAL A 16 -3.64 8.67 0.80
N ILE A 17 -4.54 7.91 1.43
CA ILE A 17 -5.68 7.27 0.76
C ILE A 17 -6.89 8.19 0.93
N GLU A 18 -7.57 8.53 -0.17
CA GLU A 18 -8.76 9.38 -0.15
C GLU A 18 -9.91 8.68 -0.86
N ASP A 19 -11.05 8.56 -0.17
CA ASP A 19 -12.27 8.00 -0.75
C ASP A 19 -13.07 9.06 -1.55
N THR A 20 -14.07 8.63 -2.30
CA THR A 20 -14.93 9.52 -3.09
C THR A 20 -15.79 10.49 -2.26
N SER A 21 -15.87 10.26 -0.95
CA SER A 21 -16.50 11.18 0.01
C SER A 21 -15.48 12.11 0.67
N ASN A 22 -14.26 12.19 0.13
CA ASN A 22 -13.12 12.95 0.64
C ASN A 22 -12.68 12.59 2.07
N ASN A 23 -12.97 11.38 2.58
CA ASN A 23 -12.37 10.91 3.83
C ASN A 23 -10.96 10.40 3.54
N GLN A 24 -10.02 10.76 4.41
CA GLN A 24 -8.61 10.44 4.25
C GLN A 24 -8.13 9.45 5.32
N LEU A 25 -7.27 8.53 4.91
CA LEU A 25 -6.39 7.76 5.79
C LEU A 25 -4.95 8.17 5.49
N LEU A 26 -4.17 8.44 6.54
CA LEU A 26 -2.73 8.65 6.44
C LEU A 26 -2.04 7.31 6.72
N LEU A 27 -1.23 6.81 5.77
CA LEU A 27 -0.35 5.65 5.97
C LEU A 27 1.07 6.16 6.12
N GLU A 28 1.67 5.85 7.24
CA GLU A 28 2.98 6.34 7.67
C GLU A 28 3.06 7.87 7.85
N CYS A 29 3.94 8.28 8.72
CA CYS A 29 4.23 9.69 8.97
C CYS A 29 5.74 9.94 9.15
N GLY A 30 6.55 9.25 8.32
CA GLY A 30 8.00 9.24 8.39
C GLY A 30 8.71 10.46 7.82
N ILE A 31 7.98 11.48 7.39
CA ILE A 31 8.49 12.75 6.86
C ILE A 31 8.23 13.91 7.83
N LYS A 32 8.66 15.11 7.49
CA LYS A 32 8.41 16.31 8.32
C LYS A 32 6.92 16.60 8.41
N PHE A 33 6.44 16.96 9.60
CA PHE A 33 5.03 17.29 9.86
C PHE A 33 4.51 18.40 8.94
N ASP A 34 5.29 19.46 8.75
CA ASP A 34 4.91 20.60 7.90
C ASP A 34 4.72 20.18 6.41
N GLU A 35 5.44 19.16 5.96
CA GLU A 35 5.24 18.57 4.63
C GLU A 35 3.95 17.75 4.58
N ILE A 36 3.66 16.95 5.61
CA ILE A 36 2.39 16.21 5.70
C ILE A 36 1.20 17.18 5.63
N CYS A 37 1.26 18.29 6.36
CA CYS A 37 0.18 19.29 6.41
C CYS A 37 -0.18 19.89 5.04
N GLN A 38 0.73 19.86 4.06
CA GLN A 38 0.47 20.35 2.71
C GLN A 38 -0.38 19.39 1.87
N HIS A 39 -0.54 18.15 2.33
CA HIS A 39 -1.16 17.08 1.56
C HIS A 39 -2.44 16.51 2.19
N ILE A 40 -2.76 16.90 3.42
CA ILE A 40 -3.95 16.45 4.14
C ILE A 40 -4.89 17.60 4.49
N ASP A 41 -6.16 17.28 4.62
CA ASP A 41 -7.14 18.14 5.28
C ASP A 41 -7.45 17.54 6.66
N PHE A 42 -7.03 18.21 7.72
CA PHE A 42 -7.19 17.72 9.10
C PHE A 42 -8.63 17.35 9.47
N ASN A 43 -9.63 18.01 8.85
CA ASN A 43 -11.04 17.70 9.09
C ASN A 43 -11.51 16.43 8.38
N LYS A 44 -10.72 15.91 7.46
CA LYS A 44 -11.04 14.73 6.62
C LYS A 44 -10.22 13.50 6.98
N VAL A 45 -9.10 13.67 7.69
CA VAL A 45 -8.28 12.55 8.13
C VAL A 45 -8.99 11.78 9.23
N ASN A 46 -9.37 10.55 8.92
CA ASN A 46 -10.04 9.67 9.88
C ASN A 46 -9.06 9.01 10.85
N CYS A 47 -7.86 8.67 10.38
CA CYS A 47 -6.77 8.22 11.24
C CYS A 47 -5.42 8.22 10.50
N CYS A 48 -4.35 8.04 11.29
CA CYS A 48 -3.01 7.71 10.83
C CYS A 48 -2.66 6.28 11.24
N LEU A 49 -2.15 5.49 10.30
CA LEU A 49 -1.67 4.12 10.51
C LEU A 49 -0.15 4.09 10.39
N VAL A 50 0.55 3.67 11.43
CA VAL A 50 2.01 3.59 11.46
C VAL A 50 2.41 2.13 11.63
N SER A 51 3.19 1.60 10.69
CA SER A 51 3.59 0.20 10.68
C SER A 51 4.51 -0.17 11.84
N HIS A 52 5.51 0.67 12.13
CA HIS A 52 6.50 0.43 13.19
C HIS A 52 7.21 1.71 13.66
N SER A 53 8.17 1.58 14.57
CA SER A 53 8.77 2.71 15.28
C SER A 53 9.99 3.36 14.59
N HIS A 54 10.49 2.86 13.47
CA HIS A 54 11.61 3.49 12.78
C HIS A 54 11.25 4.91 12.32
N LEU A 55 12.23 5.82 12.32
CA LEU A 55 11.99 7.24 12.08
C LEU A 55 11.45 7.55 10.68
N ASP A 56 11.83 6.79 9.69
CA ASP A 56 11.33 6.94 8.32
C ASP A 56 9.87 6.47 8.14
N HIS A 57 9.24 5.94 9.21
CA HIS A 57 7.81 5.61 9.28
C HIS A 57 7.06 6.43 10.33
N SER A 58 7.72 6.83 11.44
CA SER A 58 7.06 7.40 12.62
C SER A 58 7.52 8.80 13.02
N LYS A 59 8.38 9.46 12.24
CA LYS A 59 9.05 10.74 12.57
C LYS A 59 8.12 11.83 13.08
N SER A 60 6.93 11.94 12.53
CA SER A 60 5.94 12.96 12.89
C SER A 60 4.79 12.43 13.74
N LYS A 61 4.86 11.17 14.21
CA LYS A 61 3.78 10.52 14.95
C LYS A 61 3.25 11.36 16.11
N ASP A 62 4.13 11.87 16.97
CA ASP A 62 3.71 12.63 18.14
C ASP A 62 3.04 13.97 17.77
N LYS A 63 3.46 14.59 16.66
CA LYS A 63 2.81 15.79 16.13
C LYS A 63 1.43 15.49 15.52
N ILE A 64 1.28 14.34 14.86
CA ILE A 64 -0.02 13.87 14.34
C ILE A 64 -0.99 13.63 15.49
N ILE A 65 -0.54 12.95 16.56
CA ILE A 65 -1.32 12.76 17.80
C ILE A 65 -1.67 14.12 18.43
N GLY A 66 -0.70 15.04 18.53
CA GLY A 66 -0.90 16.38 19.05
C GLY A 66 -1.87 17.24 18.23
N ALA A 67 -2.06 16.90 16.94
CA ALA A 67 -3.06 17.50 16.06
C ALA A 67 -4.46 16.83 16.17
N PHE A 68 -4.66 15.99 17.18
CA PHE A 68 -5.92 15.26 17.48
C PHE A 68 -6.35 14.29 16.37
N ILE A 69 -5.40 13.75 15.59
CA ILE A 69 -5.67 12.66 14.65
C ILE A 69 -5.46 11.33 15.37
N ASP A 70 -6.49 10.49 15.36
CA ASP A 70 -6.41 9.12 15.88
C ASP A 70 -5.27 8.37 15.19
N THR A 71 -4.30 7.91 15.97
CA THR A 71 -3.09 7.28 15.41
C THR A 71 -2.93 5.87 15.96
N TYR A 72 -2.86 4.89 15.05
CA TYR A 72 -2.71 3.47 15.35
C TYR A 72 -1.29 3.01 15.01
N TYR A 73 -0.61 2.40 15.97
CA TYR A 73 0.79 1.97 15.88
C TYR A 73 1.03 0.77 16.81
N PRO A 74 2.15 0.06 16.71
CA PRO A 74 2.41 -1.16 17.52
C PRO A 74 2.19 -1.03 19.03
N GLY A 75 2.28 0.19 19.58
CA GLY A 75 2.03 0.44 21.00
C GLY A 75 0.55 0.42 21.42
N ASN A 76 -0.40 0.51 20.48
CA ASN A 76 -1.85 0.59 20.79
C ASN A 76 -2.74 -0.28 19.90
N ILE A 77 -2.16 -1.12 19.05
CA ILE A 77 -2.90 -2.09 18.23
C ILE A 77 -2.53 -3.54 18.59
N GLN A 78 -3.35 -4.48 18.16
CA GLN A 78 -3.14 -5.90 18.33
C GLN A 78 -3.34 -6.63 17.01
N ASP A 79 -2.54 -7.68 16.76
CA ASP A 79 -2.69 -8.53 15.60
C ASP A 79 -4.11 -9.10 15.49
N ALA A 80 -4.63 -9.12 14.26
CA ALA A 80 -5.95 -9.64 13.92
C ALA A 80 -7.13 -9.00 14.69
N LYS A 81 -6.93 -7.87 15.39
CA LYS A 81 -8.01 -7.13 16.07
C LYS A 81 -8.47 -5.95 15.21
N PRO A 82 -9.68 -5.99 14.62
CA PRO A 82 -10.12 -4.96 13.69
C PRO A 82 -10.40 -3.62 14.38
N ILE A 83 -10.07 -2.54 13.68
CA ILE A 83 -10.37 -1.15 14.01
C ILE A 83 -11.54 -0.73 13.10
N PHE A 84 -12.63 -0.26 13.71
CA PHE A 84 -13.82 0.17 12.99
C PHE A 84 -13.93 1.69 13.02
N LEU A 85 -13.87 2.31 11.84
CA LEU A 85 -14.12 3.72 11.63
C LEU A 85 -15.39 3.89 10.77
N LYS A 86 -15.87 5.11 10.61
CA LYS A 86 -17.12 5.41 9.88
C LYS A 86 -17.21 4.67 8.53
N ASN A 87 -16.24 4.88 7.65
CA ASN A 87 -16.22 4.33 6.29
C ASN A 87 -15.22 3.18 6.14
N TRP A 88 -14.39 2.94 7.15
CA TRP A 88 -13.25 2.04 7.05
C TRP A 88 -13.33 0.91 8.07
N THR A 89 -12.86 -0.24 7.68
CA THR A 89 -12.48 -1.33 8.58
C THR A 89 -11.03 -1.66 8.32
N ILE A 90 -10.21 -1.63 9.35
CA ILE A 90 -8.77 -1.82 9.27
C ILE A 90 -8.41 -3.01 10.14
N LEU A 91 -7.77 -4.01 9.56
CA LEU A 91 -7.27 -5.18 10.28
C LEU A 91 -5.74 -5.14 10.29
N PRO A 92 -5.11 -4.88 11.45
CA PRO A 92 -3.67 -5.01 11.60
C PRO A 92 -3.26 -6.48 11.41
N ILE A 93 -2.17 -6.71 10.70
CA ILE A 93 -1.56 -8.02 10.49
C ILE A 93 -0.09 -7.96 10.88
N LYS A 94 0.34 -8.89 11.73
CA LYS A 94 1.74 -8.93 12.19
C LYS A 94 2.67 -9.21 11.01
N LEU A 95 3.74 -8.44 10.89
CA LEU A 95 4.81 -8.60 9.90
C LEU A 95 6.13 -9.01 10.59
N THR A 96 7.05 -9.58 9.79
CA THR A 96 8.37 -10.01 10.26
C THR A 96 9.38 -8.90 10.03
N HIS A 97 9.82 -8.26 11.11
CA HIS A 97 10.78 -7.18 11.10
C HIS A 97 11.62 -7.22 12.40
N ASN A 98 12.69 -6.41 12.50
CA ASN A 98 13.55 -6.32 13.69
C ASN A 98 12.91 -5.61 14.90
N VAL A 99 11.79 -4.93 14.69
CA VAL A 99 10.93 -4.33 15.72
C VAL A 99 9.49 -4.76 15.50
N ASP A 100 8.61 -4.48 16.46
CA ASP A 100 7.18 -4.72 16.29
C ASP A 100 6.66 -3.97 15.06
N CYS A 101 6.22 -4.73 14.05
CA CYS A 101 5.77 -4.22 12.76
C CYS A 101 4.42 -4.81 12.36
N PHE A 102 3.55 -3.97 11.79
CA PHE A 102 2.23 -4.36 11.29
C PHE A 102 2.01 -3.85 9.87
N GLY A 103 1.46 -4.72 9.03
CA GLY A 103 0.75 -4.32 7.83
C GLY A 103 -0.73 -4.11 8.13
N TYR A 104 -1.47 -3.63 7.14
CA TYR A 104 -2.88 -3.31 7.29
C TYR A 104 -3.70 -3.84 6.12
N LEU A 105 -4.74 -4.64 6.44
CA LEU A 105 -5.83 -4.90 5.52
C LEU A 105 -6.88 -3.80 5.71
N ILE A 106 -7.17 -3.05 4.67
CA ILE A 106 -8.01 -1.86 4.73
C ILE A 106 -9.20 -2.07 3.80
N SER A 107 -10.41 -2.01 4.36
CA SER A 107 -11.65 -2.06 3.58
C SER A 107 -12.40 -0.75 3.70
N ASN A 108 -12.78 -0.16 2.54
CA ASN A 108 -13.71 0.95 2.48
C ASN A 108 -15.11 0.45 2.17
N LYS A 109 -16.06 0.71 3.08
CA LYS A 109 -17.42 0.20 3.00
C LYS A 109 -18.28 0.94 1.95
N VAL A 110 -17.94 2.20 1.65
CA VAL A 110 -18.71 3.04 0.71
C VAL A 110 -18.40 2.64 -0.72
N GLU A 111 -17.12 2.43 -1.04
CA GLU A 111 -16.68 2.09 -2.39
C GLU A 111 -16.52 0.58 -2.61
N ASN A 112 -16.72 -0.23 -1.56
CA ASN A 112 -16.48 -1.67 -1.58
C ASN A 112 -15.07 -2.01 -2.11
N LYS A 113 -14.05 -1.28 -1.61
CA LYS A 113 -12.65 -1.43 -1.97
C LYS A 113 -11.88 -2.10 -0.86
N THR A 114 -10.95 -2.98 -1.23
CA THR A 114 -10.05 -3.67 -0.29
C THR A 114 -8.60 -3.45 -0.70
N LEU A 115 -7.79 -2.98 0.25
CA LEU A 115 -6.38 -2.71 0.06
C LEU A 115 -5.54 -3.53 1.05
N LEU A 116 -4.32 -3.87 0.62
CA LEU A 116 -3.26 -4.39 1.48
C LEU A 116 -2.12 -3.38 1.51
N PHE A 117 -1.67 -3.01 2.70
CA PHE A 117 -0.44 -2.25 2.92
C PHE A 117 0.53 -3.08 3.74
N ALA A 118 1.73 -3.32 3.22
CA ALA A 118 2.79 -4.04 3.93
C ALA A 118 4.17 -3.49 3.54
N THR A 119 4.90 -3.03 4.52
CA THR A 119 6.25 -2.46 4.38
C THR A 119 7.17 -3.04 5.43
N ASP A 120 8.48 -2.97 5.20
CA ASP A 120 9.53 -3.38 6.13
C ASP A 120 9.31 -4.79 6.69
N THR A 121 9.29 -5.75 5.78
CA THR A 121 9.07 -7.15 6.14
C THR A 121 9.84 -8.08 5.22
N THR A 122 10.39 -9.14 5.77
CA THR A 122 11.06 -10.17 4.98
C THR A 122 10.08 -11.16 4.34
N SER A 123 8.84 -11.21 4.85
CA SER A 123 7.84 -12.15 4.34
C SER A 123 6.43 -11.64 4.60
N LEU A 124 5.54 -11.96 3.70
CA LEU A 124 4.12 -11.68 3.89
C LEU A 124 3.44 -12.89 4.54
N PRO A 125 2.58 -12.67 5.55
CA PRO A 125 1.83 -13.75 6.16
C PRO A 125 0.88 -14.40 5.15
N ASN A 126 0.38 -15.58 5.48
CA ASN A 126 -0.62 -16.26 4.68
C ASN A 126 -1.97 -15.52 4.80
N ILE A 127 -2.14 -14.49 3.98
CA ILE A 127 -3.38 -13.73 3.88
C ILE A 127 -4.34 -14.49 2.98
N ALA A 128 -5.61 -14.58 3.37
CA ALA A 128 -6.65 -15.21 2.55
C ALA A 128 -6.57 -14.74 1.09
N ASP A 129 -6.70 -15.69 0.17
CA ASP A 129 -6.60 -15.44 -1.26
C ASP A 129 -7.88 -14.76 -1.78
N SER A 130 -8.07 -13.50 -1.38
CA SER A 130 -9.15 -12.62 -1.80
C SER A 130 -8.68 -11.68 -2.92
N GLU A 131 -9.62 -11.12 -3.66
CA GLU A 131 -9.33 -10.05 -4.60
C GLU A 131 -9.02 -8.76 -3.84
N PHE A 132 -7.90 -8.12 -4.20
CA PHE A 132 -7.54 -6.79 -3.72
C PHE A 132 -7.69 -5.77 -4.85
N ASP A 133 -8.30 -4.63 -4.53
CA ASP A 133 -8.34 -3.49 -5.45
C ASP A 133 -6.96 -2.85 -5.59
N CYS A 134 -6.18 -2.87 -4.51
CA CYS A 134 -4.79 -2.42 -4.52
C CYS A 134 -3.96 -3.15 -3.46
N MET A 135 -2.72 -3.50 -3.82
CA MET A 135 -1.70 -3.90 -2.88
C MET A 135 -0.55 -2.91 -2.95
N LEU A 136 -0.20 -2.30 -1.80
CA LEU A 136 1.01 -1.52 -1.61
C LEU A 136 1.98 -2.38 -0.81
N ILE A 137 2.98 -2.91 -1.47
CA ILE A 137 3.89 -3.89 -0.87
C ILE A 137 5.33 -3.46 -1.10
N GLU A 138 6.16 -3.63 -0.07
CA GLU A 138 7.58 -3.38 -0.17
C GLU A 138 8.23 -4.21 -1.29
N CYS A 139 9.11 -3.56 -2.03
CA CYS A 139 10.05 -4.17 -2.96
C CYS A 139 11.36 -3.40 -2.85
N ASN A 140 12.19 -3.76 -1.85
CA ASN A 140 13.30 -2.91 -1.47
C ASN A 140 14.51 -3.07 -2.38
N TYR A 141 14.86 -4.30 -2.78
CA TYR A 141 16.06 -4.60 -3.54
C TYR A 141 15.90 -5.81 -4.47
N ASN A 142 16.88 -6.02 -5.35
CA ASN A 142 17.08 -7.23 -6.14
C ASN A 142 18.32 -7.96 -5.67
N PHE A 143 18.31 -9.28 -5.55
CA PHE A 143 19.49 -10.06 -5.15
C PHE A 143 20.68 -9.81 -6.07
N ASP A 144 20.49 -9.88 -7.40
CA ASP A 144 21.56 -9.70 -8.35
C ASP A 144 22.19 -8.31 -8.27
N LYS A 145 21.38 -7.24 -8.07
CA LYS A 145 21.89 -5.86 -7.93
C LYS A 145 22.76 -5.69 -6.68
N VAL A 146 22.39 -6.31 -5.57
CA VAL A 146 23.19 -6.27 -4.34
C VAL A 146 24.52 -6.99 -4.55
N ILE A 147 24.51 -8.10 -5.28
CA ILE A 147 25.73 -8.88 -5.64
C ILE A 147 26.62 -8.06 -6.57
N ASP A 148 26.07 -7.50 -7.65
CA ASP A 148 26.78 -6.69 -8.64
C ASP A 148 27.44 -5.45 -8.02
N ASN A 149 26.78 -4.85 -7.02
CA ASN A 149 27.32 -3.71 -6.28
C ASN A 149 28.38 -4.11 -5.23
N GLY A 150 28.79 -5.38 -5.18
CA GLY A 150 29.78 -5.88 -4.21
C GLY A 150 29.32 -5.86 -2.75
N GLN A 151 28.02 -5.77 -2.53
CA GLN A 151 27.40 -5.62 -1.21
C GLN A 151 26.91 -6.97 -0.63
N ASN A 152 27.50 -8.08 -1.05
CA ASN A 152 27.11 -9.44 -0.62
C ASN A 152 27.08 -9.60 0.89
N GLY A 153 27.96 -8.90 1.62
CA GLY A 153 27.96 -8.89 3.09
C GLY A 153 26.67 -8.30 3.69
N LEU A 154 25.94 -7.45 2.95
CA LEU A 154 24.66 -6.89 3.42
C LEU A 154 23.53 -7.92 3.35
N LEU A 155 23.59 -8.93 2.46
CA LEU A 155 22.64 -10.04 2.42
C LEU A 155 22.74 -10.93 3.66
N THR A 156 23.90 -10.94 4.33
CA THR A 156 24.16 -11.68 5.56
C THR A 156 24.04 -10.84 6.83
N ASN A 157 24.11 -9.52 6.71
CA ASN A 157 24.00 -8.55 7.80
C ASN A 157 22.59 -7.95 7.89
N ASP A 158 22.24 -7.34 9.01
CA ASP A 158 20.88 -6.93 9.38
C ASP A 158 20.20 -5.92 8.40
N GLY A 159 20.94 -5.34 7.46
CA GLY A 159 20.43 -4.32 6.53
C GLY A 159 19.31 -4.83 5.60
N TYR A 160 19.54 -5.95 4.90
CA TYR A 160 18.55 -6.52 3.97
C TYR A 160 17.70 -7.66 4.56
N LYS A 161 18.13 -8.25 5.67
CA LYS A 161 17.37 -9.29 6.37
C LYS A 161 16.01 -8.84 6.91
N ASN A 162 15.75 -7.55 6.89
CA ASN A 162 14.52 -6.92 7.41
C ASN A 162 13.64 -6.35 6.31
N HIS A 163 14.01 -6.55 5.04
CA HIS A 163 13.32 -5.98 3.88
C HIS A 163 13.06 -7.06 2.82
N MET A 164 12.02 -6.84 2.01
CA MET A 164 11.59 -7.79 0.98
C MET A 164 12.35 -7.56 -0.33
N ALA A 165 12.97 -8.62 -0.85
CA ALA A 165 13.52 -8.64 -2.19
C ALA A 165 12.42 -8.75 -3.25
N LEU A 166 12.71 -8.32 -4.49
CA LEU A 166 11.83 -8.53 -5.63
C LEU A 166 11.50 -10.02 -5.82
N GLU A 167 12.50 -10.87 -5.71
CA GLU A 167 12.39 -12.32 -5.93
C GLU A 167 11.43 -12.95 -4.91
N GLU A 168 11.50 -12.54 -3.65
CA GLU A 168 10.61 -13.01 -2.58
C GLU A 168 9.16 -12.55 -2.80
N LEU A 169 8.97 -11.29 -3.22
CA LEU A 169 7.65 -10.76 -3.56
C LEU A 169 7.05 -11.49 -4.77
N VAL A 170 7.85 -11.74 -5.82
CA VAL A 170 7.44 -12.51 -7.01
C VAL A 170 7.01 -13.91 -6.61
N ASP A 171 7.77 -14.58 -5.76
CA ASP A 171 7.44 -15.94 -5.31
C ASP A 171 6.14 -15.94 -4.49
N TRP A 172 5.94 -15.01 -3.59
CA TRP A 172 4.68 -14.87 -2.85
C TRP A 172 3.49 -14.64 -3.79
N LEU A 173 3.63 -13.77 -4.80
CA LEU A 173 2.58 -13.47 -5.77
C LEU A 173 2.24 -14.67 -6.67
N LYS A 174 3.19 -15.55 -6.99
CA LYS A 174 2.96 -16.77 -7.78
C LYS A 174 1.98 -17.72 -7.11
N PHE A 175 1.98 -17.81 -5.79
CA PHE A 175 1.08 -18.70 -5.03
C PHE A 175 -0.34 -18.15 -4.91
N ARG A 176 -0.60 -16.90 -5.29
CA ARG A 176 -1.94 -16.31 -5.26
C ARG A 176 -2.74 -16.67 -6.51
N LYS A 177 -3.97 -17.15 -6.33
CA LYS A 177 -4.93 -17.39 -7.41
C LYS A 177 -5.55 -16.08 -7.89
N ASN A 178 -5.88 -15.19 -6.94
CA ASN A 178 -6.47 -13.89 -7.21
C ASN A 178 -5.39 -12.82 -7.26
N LYS A 179 -5.20 -12.22 -8.44
CA LYS A 179 -4.24 -11.15 -8.65
C LYS A 179 -4.85 -9.81 -8.26
N PRO A 180 -4.10 -8.88 -7.66
CA PRO A 180 -4.59 -7.55 -7.36
C PRO A 180 -4.91 -6.79 -8.66
N LYS A 181 -5.89 -5.88 -8.61
CA LYS A 181 -6.20 -4.98 -9.74
C LYS A 181 -5.09 -3.98 -9.95
N ASN A 182 -4.53 -3.45 -8.85
CA ASN A 182 -3.39 -2.54 -8.83
C ASN A 182 -2.33 -3.11 -7.88
N LEU A 183 -1.07 -3.06 -8.29
CA LEU A 183 0.09 -3.42 -7.46
C LEU A 183 1.05 -2.22 -7.44
N VAL A 184 1.39 -1.77 -6.25
CA VAL A 184 2.28 -0.64 -6.02
C VAL A 184 3.51 -1.14 -5.25
N ALA A 185 4.66 -1.10 -5.90
CA ALA A 185 5.92 -1.34 -5.22
C ALA A 185 6.29 -0.10 -4.41
N ILE A 186 6.43 -0.27 -3.09
CA ILE A 186 6.77 0.79 -2.14
C ILE A 186 8.12 0.51 -1.49
N HIS A 187 8.66 1.51 -0.79
CA HIS A 187 9.89 1.40 0.01
C HIS A 187 11.11 0.87 -0.77
N LEU A 188 11.29 1.33 -2.02
CA LEU A 188 12.43 0.95 -2.85
C LEU A 188 13.72 1.53 -2.26
N SER A 189 14.82 0.75 -2.33
CA SER A 189 16.15 1.20 -1.92
C SER A 189 16.67 2.36 -2.77
N ASN A 190 17.17 3.40 -2.12
CA ASN A 190 17.80 4.54 -2.79
C ASN A 190 19.30 4.32 -3.11
N ASN A 191 19.85 3.15 -2.76
CA ASN A 191 21.29 2.85 -2.85
C ASN A 191 21.68 2.15 -4.17
N GLY A 192 20.84 2.19 -5.20
CA GLY A 192 21.11 1.52 -6.47
C GLY A 192 20.99 -0.01 -6.43
N ASN A 193 20.39 -0.55 -5.38
CA ASN A 193 20.21 -1.99 -5.19
C ASN A 193 18.89 -2.52 -5.74
N ILE A 194 18.12 -1.67 -6.41
CA ILE A 194 16.89 -2.01 -7.11
C ILE A 194 17.02 -1.66 -8.60
N ASP A 195 16.61 -2.57 -9.45
CA ASP A 195 16.45 -2.36 -10.89
C ASP A 195 14.98 -2.10 -11.17
N GLU A 196 14.60 -0.85 -11.36
CA GLU A 196 13.19 -0.47 -11.59
C GLU A 196 12.62 -1.07 -12.88
N GLU A 197 13.44 -1.26 -13.91
CA GLU A 197 13.00 -1.83 -15.19
C GLU A 197 12.71 -3.32 -15.04
N LEU A 198 13.62 -4.06 -14.38
CA LEU A 198 13.41 -5.46 -14.00
C LEU A 198 12.19 -5.60 -13.09
N THR A 199 12.08 -4.76 -12.05
CA THR A 199 10.97 -4.75 -11.10
C THR A 199 9.64 -4.55 -11.84
N THR A 200 9.58 -3.58 -12.76
CA THR A 200 8.38 -3.32 -13.57
C THR A 200 8.03 -4.52 -14.43
N ARG A 201 9.01 -5.11 -15.12
CA ARG A 201 8.81 -6.27 -15.97
C ARG A 201 8.29 -7.48 -15.20
N GLU A 202 8.84 -7.76 -14.03
CA GLU A 202 8.47 -8.94 -13.25
C GLU A 202 7.12 -8.76 -12.55
N LEU A 203 6.86 -7.62 -11.90
CA LEU A 203 5.65 -7.39 -11.14
C LEU A 203 4.41 -7.11 -12.01
N SER A 204 4.58 -6.54 -13.20
CA SER A 204 3.47 -6.36 -14.17
C SER A 204 2.83 -7.68 -14.62
N LYS A 205 3.48 -8.82 -14.42
CA LYS A 205 2.90 -10.15 -14.71
C LYS A 205 1.76 -10.52 -13.75
N PHE A 206 1.67 -9.86 -12.59
CA PHE A 206 0.75 -10.18 -11.51
C PHE A 206 -0.40 -9.19 -11.33
N THR A 207 -0.47 -8.15 -12.15
CA THR A 207 -1.53 -7.14 -12.06
C THR A 207 -1.82 -6.54 -13.44
N LYS A 208 -2.99 -5.91 -13.57
CA LYS A 208 -3.29 -5.10 -14.78
C LYS A 208 -2.62 -3.73 -14.71
N ASN A 209 -2.46 -3.19 -13.50
CA ASN A 209 -1.92 -1.85 -13.28
C ASN A 209 -0.79 -1.94 -12.25
N PHE A 210 0.45 -1.82 -12.73
CA PHE A 210 1.65 -1.78 -11.88
C PHE A 210 2.16 -0.35 -11.74
N HIS A 211 2.56 0.02 -10.53
CA HIS A 211 3.13 1.32 -10.20
C HIS A 211 4.35 1.17 -9.30
N ILE A 212 5.35 2.03 -9.49
CA ILE A 212 6.39 2.28 -8.51
C ILE A 212 6.03 3.55 -7.74
N ALA A 213 6.02 3.46 -6.42
CA ALA A 213 5.72 4.59 -5.54
C ALA A 213 6.85 5.62 -5.58
N LYS A 214 6.68 6.66 -6.38
CA LYS A 214 7.56 7.83 -6.43
C LYS A 214 6.83 9.05 -5.87
N LYS A 215 7.57 9.97 -5.25
CA LYS A 215 7.02 11.23 -4.73
C LYS A 215 6.17 11.95 -5.78
N GLY A 216 4.95 12.33 -5.41
CA GLY A 216 3.99 13.05 -6.26
C GLY A 216 3.13 12.15 -7.16
N VAL A 217 3.37 10.83 -7.19
CA VAL A 217 2.51 9.90 -7.93
C VAL A 217 1.16 9.81 -7.25
N THR A 218 0.10 9.88 -8.06
CA THR A 218 -1.29 9.62 -7.64
C THR A 218 -1.81 8.40 -8.41
N ILE A 219 -2.34 7.44 -7.70
CA ILE A 219 -2.90 6.20 -8.24
C ILE A 219 -4.40 6.26 -8.04
N GLU A 220 -5.15 6.14 -9.13
CA GLU A 220 -6.60 6.16 -9.11
C GLU A 220 -7.17 4.74 -9.20
N LEU A 221 -7.97 4.37 -8.20
CA LEU A 221 -8.63 3.08 -8.17
C LEU A 221 -10.03 3.21 -8.77
N TRP A 222 -10.12 3.10 -10.10
CA TRP A 222 -11.38 3.27 -10.83
C TRP A 222 -12.42 2.22 -10.46
N VAL A 223 -13.68 2.65 -10.41
CA VAL A 223 -14.85 1.78 -10.42
C VAL A 223 -15.41 1.77 -11.83
N VAL A 224 -15.32 0.64 -12.51
CA VAL A 224 -16.03 0.47 -13.79
C VAL A 224 -17.49 0.13 -13.48
N TYR A 225 -18.37 1.10 -13.55
CA TYR A 225 -19.80 0.86 -13.55
C TYR A 225 -20.20 0.31 -14.92
N ILE A 226 -20.49 -0.98 -15.00
CA ILE A 226 -21.17 -1.54 -16.17
C ILE A 226 -22.65 -1.31 -15.94
N ASN A 227 -23.18 -0.22 -16.49
CA ASN A 227 -24.63 -0.01 -16.49
C ASN A 227 -25.24 -0.85 -17.62
N THR A 228 -25.74 -2.02 -17.27
CA THR A 228 -26.50 -2.88 -18.20
C THR A 228 -27.93 -2.37 -18.24
N ASN A 229 -28.23 -1.39 -19.05
CA ASN A 229 -29.59 -1.06 -19.41
C ASN A 229 -30.11 -2.13 -20.39
N VAL A 230 -30.95 -3.02 -19.92
CA VAL A 230 -31.69 -3.95 -20.79
C VAL A 230 -32.90 -3.20 -21.31
N ILE A 231 -32.86 -2.76 -22.59
CA ILE A 231 -34.04 -2.24 -23.25
C ILE A 231 -34.75 -3.40 -23.94
N ILE A 232 -35.95 -3.67 -23.49
CA ILE A 232 -36.83 -4.68 -24.15
C ILE A 232 -37.58 -3.99 -25.28
N VAL A 233 -37.19 -4.26 -26.52
CA VAL A 233 -37.88 -3.77 -27.71
C VAL A 233 -38.45 -4.99 -28.45
N GLY A 234 -39.75 -5.31 -28.23
CA GLY A 234 -40.37 -6.48 -28.80
C GLY A 234 -39.81 -7.81 -28.22
N ALA A 235 -39.75 -8.85 -29.01
CA ALA A 235 -39.24 -10.17 -28.62
C ALA A 235 -37.71 -10.33 -28.69
N SER A 236 -36.95 -9.22 -28.85
CA SER A 236 -35.50 -9.24 -28.99
C SER A 236 -34.83 -8.48 -27.84
N PHE A 237 -33.78 -9.09 -27.25
CA PHE A 237 -32.95 -8.44 -26.21
C PHE A 237 -31.79 -7.71 -26.88
N ILE A 238 -31.69 -6.40 -26.70
CA ILE A 238 -30.51 -5.62 -27.09
C ILE A 238 -29.75 -5.25 -25.81
N LEU A 239 -28.55 -5.79 -25.67
CA LEU A 239 -27.64 -5.46 -24.57
C LEU A 239 -26.79 -4.24 -24.99
N ILE A 240 -27.09 -3.06 -24.45
CA ILE A 240 -26.25 -1.86 -24.64
C ILE A 240 -25.31 -1.78 -23.45
N LYS A 241 -24.03 -2.08 -23.67
CA LYS A 241 -22.97 -1.84 -22.70
C LYS A 241 -22.43 -0.42 -22.88
N ASN A 242 -22.84 0.48 -22.02
CA ASN A 242 -22.16 1.79 -21.92
C ASN A 242 -21.13 1.70 -20.81
N VAL A 243 -19.87 1.88 -21.17
CA VAL A 243 -18.74 1.96 -20.22
C VAL A 243 -18.53 3.45 -19.95
N TYR A 244 -18.79 3.88 -18.72
CA TYR A 244 -18.44 5.23 -18.26
C TYR A 244 -17.25 5.12 -17.32
N TYR A 245 -16.21 5.88 -17.61
CA TYR A 245 -15.13 6.16 -16.67
C TYR A 245 -15.53 7.39 -15.86
N VAL A 246 -15.68 7.25 -14.57
CA VAL A 246 -15.88 8.33 -13.61
C VAL A 246 -14.78 8.30 -12.58
#